data_48b7bf0017d3f7633ebf4fa878d90b80
#
_entry.id   48b7bf0017d3f7633ebf4fa878d90b80
#
_cell.length_a   1.000
_cell.length_b   1.000
_cell.length_c   1.000
_cell.angle_alpha   90.00
_cell.angle_beta   90.00
_cell.angle_gamma   90.00
#
_symmetry.space_group_name_H-M   'P 1'
#
loop_
_entity.id
_entity.type
_entity.pdbx_description
1 polymer ?
#
loop_
_entity_poly.entity_id
_entity_poly.type
_entity_poly.pdbx_seq_one_letter_code
_entity_poly.pdbx_strand_id
1 'polypeptide(L)'
;MIISVASGKGGTGKTTVALNLALTLQNVQLMDCDVEEPNLHLFLAPREGRTIPVTIPVPTVDEKKCTHCGKCAEVCQFNALAVIKDQVLIFPEICHGCGGCTLLCPVQAIRETPREIGYIQEGNYNGLSFVQGVLNVGEPMPTPVIRREKELINKNKTVILDCSPGTSCPVIEGIRGSDFCLLVTENTPFGLNDLELAVEMAKALGLPRGVFINREDLGDGKLREYCRRENIPIVGSLPHDRRIAEVYSRGGIIIEELPVYRPLFLSLFEKIQKIVLSRSKNELERAL
;
A
#
# COMPACT_ATOMS: atom_id res chain seq x y z
N MET A 1 -0.18 -12.25 11.23
CA MET A 1 -0.04 -12.52 9.78
C MET A 1 -0.43 -11.26 9.01
N ILE A 2 0.38 -10.85 8.05
CA ILE A 2 0.18 -9.64 7.25
C ILE A 2 -0.14 -10.04 5.80
N ILE A 3 -1.32 -9.66 5.30
CA ILE A 3 -1.77 -9.92 3.94
C ILE A 3 -1.90 -8.58 3.22
N SER A 4 -1.10 -8.36 2.19
CA SER A 4 -1.28 -7.22 1.29
C SER A 4 -2.22 -7.59 0.15
N VAL A 5 -3.15 -6.68 -0.17
CA VAL A 5 -4.07 -6.79 -1.29
C VAL A 5 -3.63 -5.78 -2.34
N ALA A 6 -3.19 -6.25 -3.50
CA ALA A 6 -2.60 -5.44 -4.56
C ALA A 6 -3.20 -5.78 -5.92
N SER A 7 -2.98 -4.92 -6.91
CA SER A 7 -3.39 -5.16 -8.30
C SER A 7 -2.51 -4.37 -9.27
N GLY A 8 -2.38 -4.85 -10.50
CA GLY A 8 -1.63 -4.15 -11.54
C GLY A 8 -2.28 -2.86 -12.03
N LYS A 9 -3.58 -2.63 -11.79
CA LYS A 9 -4.31 -1.40 -12.16
C LYS A 9 -5.40 -1.03 -11.15
N GLY A 10 -5.93 0.19 -11.26
CA GLY A 10 -7.12 0.65 -10.55
C GLY A 10 -8.41 -0.04 -11.01
N GLY A 11 -9.44 -0.04 -10.17
CA GLY A 11 -10.79 -0.54 -10.51
C GLY A 11 -10.98 -2.05 -10.50
N THR A 12 -9.97 -2.86 -10.18
CA THR A 12 -10.06 -4.33 -10.13
C THR A 12 -10.86 -4.87 -8.94
N GLY A 13 -11.18 -4.02 -7.96
CA GLY A 13 -11.90 -4.41 -6.75
C GLY A 13 -11.02 -4.77 -5.56
N LYS A 14 -9.76 -4.30 -5.50
CA LYS A 14 -8.86 -4.50 -4.35
C LYS A 14 -9.52 -4.13 -3.03
N THR A 15 -9.96 -2.87 -2.90
CA THR A 15 -10.63 -2.34 -1.71
C THR A 15 -11.85 -3.17 -1.32
N THR A 16 -12.65 -3.58 -2.31
CA THR A 16 -13.79 -4.48 -2.09
C THR A 16 -13.35 -5.80 -1.46
N VAL A 17 -12.27 -6.41 -1.99
CA VAL A 17 -11.76 -7.69 -1.47
C VAL A 17 -11.12 -7.50 -0.10
N ALA A 18 -10.29 -6.47 0.09
CA ALA A 18 -9.63 -6.17 1.36
C ALA A 18 -10.65 -5.93 2.50
N LEU A 19 -11.65 -5.09 2.24
CA LEU A 19 -12.72 -4.76 3.19
C LEU A 19 -13.52 -5.99 3.61
N ASN A 20 -14.02 -6.75 2.63
CA ASN A 20 -14.88 -7.90 2.91
C ASN A 20 -14.10 -9.05 3.54
N LEU A 21 -12.83 -9.25 3.17
CA LEU A 21 -11.94 -10.19 3.84
C LEU A 21 -11.73 -9.78 5.31
N ALA A 22 -11.40 -8.53 5.57
CA ALA A 22 -11.17 -8.03 6.93
C ALA A 22 -12.41 -8.20 7.83
N LEU A 23 -13.59 -7.81 7.35
CA LEU A 23 -14.85 -7.91 8.10
C LEU A 23 -15.39 -9.35 8.26
N THR A 24 -14.82 -10.30 7.53
CA THR A 24 -15.15 -11.72 7.68
C THR A 24 -14.44 -12.36 8.85
N LEU A 25 -13.30 -11.79 9.27
CA LEU A 25 -12.39 -12.35 10.26
C LEU A 25 -12.58 -11.69 11.63
N GLN A 26 -12.04 -12.35 12.66
CA GLN A 26 -11.93 -11.80 14.01
C GLN A 26 -10.50 -11.35 14.31
N ASN A 27 -10.33 -10.41 15.23
CA ASN A 27 -9.03 -9.89 15.66
C ASN A 27 -8.18 -9.39 14.50
N VAL A 28 -8.74 -8.47 13.71
CA VAL A 28 -8.16 -7.92 12.48
C VAL A 28 -7.81 -6.44 12.64
N GLN A 29 -6.77 -6.04 11.95
CA GLN A 29 -6.45 -4.66 11.62
C GLN A 29 -6.54 -4.49 10.11
N LEU A 30 -7.33 -3.53 9.66
CA LEU A 30 -7.41 -3.12 8.26
C LEU A 30 -6.71 -1.78 8.08
N MET A 31 -5.83 -1.71 7.10
CA MET A 31 -5.04 -0.51 6.82
C MET A 31 -5.23 -0.09 5.37
N ASP A 32 -5.52 1.20 5.15
CA ASP A 32 -5.67 1.82 3.84
C ASP A 32 -4.36 2.48 3.42
N CYS A 33 -3.52 1.71 2.72
CA CYS A 33 -2.21 2.16 2.23
C CYS A 33 -2.30 2.82 0.84
N ASP A 34 -3.49 3.08 0.31
CA ASP A 34 -3.71 3.93 -0.86
C ASP A 34 -3.77 5.40 -0.42
N VAL A 35 -2.66 5.90 0.10
CA VAL A 35 -2.57 7.19 0.79
C VAL A 35 -2.85 8.41 -0.10
N GLU A 36 -2.82 8.23 -1.44
CA GLU A 36 -3.15 9.27 -2.42
C GLU A 36 -4.66 9.39 -2.62
N GLU A 37 -5.39 8.26 -2.57
CA GLU A 37 -6.85 8.19 -2.73
C GLU A 37 -7.48 7.20 -1.72
N PRO A 38 -7.32 7.42 -0.40
CA PRO A 38 -7.86 6.51 0.61
C PRO A 38 -9.38 6.50 0.54
N ASN A 39 -9.98 5.32 0.54
CA ASN A 39 -11.42 5.18 0.32
C ASN A 39 -12.13 4.21 1.28
N LEU A 40 -11.41 3.42 2.07
CA LEU A 40 -12.01 2.47 3.02
C LEU A 40 -12.88 3.16 4.08
N HIS A 41 -12.54 4.39 4.48
CA HIS A 41 -13.34 5.17 5.43
C HIS A 41 -14.75 5.50 4.93
N LEU A 42 -14.97 5.54 3.60
CA LEU A 42 -16.28 5.79 3.01
C LEU A 42 -17.26 4.64 3.25
N PHE A 43 -16.76 3.42 3.38
CA PHE A 43 -17.56 2.21 3.65
C PHE A 43 -17.73 1.97 5.15
N LEU A 44 -16.68 2.20 5.93
CA LEU A 44 -16.66 1.86 7.34
C LEU A 44 -17.24 2.96 8.22
N ALA A 45 -17.14 4.24 7.81
CA ALA A 45 -17.41 5.39 8.67
C ALA A 45 -16.86 5.16 10.10
N PRO A 46 -15.56 4.90 10.25
CA PRO A 46 -14.98 4.47 11.51
C PRO A 46 -15.14 5.54 12.57
N ARG A 47 -15.33 5.12 13.83
CA ARG A 47 -15.21 6.07 14.95
C ARG A 47 -13.79 6.60 14.98
N GLU A 48 -13.65 7.91 14.92
CA GLU A 48 -12.36 8.57 14.92
C GLU A 48 -11.56 8.25 16.19
N GLY A 49 -10.30 7.99 15.99
CA GLY A 49 -9.30 7.82 17.02
C GLY A 49 -8.27 8.95 16.98
N ARG A 50 -7.02 8.58 16.98
CA ARG A 50 -5.87 9.49 16.98
C ARG A 50 -5.46 9.88 15.55
N THR A 51 -5.11 11.17 15.35
CA THR A 51 -4.43 11.66 14.14
C THR A 51 -2.95 11.90 14.44
N ILE A 52 -2.07 11.39 13.57
CA ILE A 52 -0.61 11.47 13.71
C ILE A 52 -0.06 12.16 12.46
N PRO A 53 0.58 13.34 12.58
CA PRO A 53 1.20 14.01 11.44
C PRO A 53 2.38 13.19 10.91
N VAL A 54 2.55 13.21 9.59
CA VAL A 54 3.71 12.62 8.91
C VAL A 54 4.56 13.75 8.34
N THR A 55 5.82 13.78 8.74
CA THR A 55 6.75 14.83 8.33
C THR A 55 7.97 14.24 7.62
N ILE A 56 8.57 15.02 6.73
CA ILE A 56 9.91 14.78 6.19
C ILE A 56 10.85 15.91 6.63
N PRO A 57 12.14 15.63 6.83
CA PRO A 57 13.11 16.66 7.10
C PRO A 57 13.37 17.47 5.83
N VAL A 58 13.28 18.81 5.91
CA VAL A 58 13.64 19.72 4.82
C VAL A 58 14.75 20.64 5.27
N PRO A 59 15.70 21.00 4.38
CA PRO A 59 16.81 21.86 4.74
C PRO A 59 16.36 23.31 5.03
N THR A 60 17.05 23.93 5.98
CA THR A 60 17.05 25.37 6.23
C THR A 60 18.50 25.84 6.31
N VAL A 61 18.79 27.05 5.82
CA VAL A 61 20.15 27.58 5.74
C VAL A 61 20.38 28.65 6.82
N ASP A 62 21.46 28.53 7.56
CA ASP A 62 21.99 29.60 8.42
C ASP A 62 22.86 30.54 7.56
N GLU A 63 22.28 31.65 7.13
CA GLU A 63 22.92 32.62 6.24
C GLU A 63 24.19 33.21 6.83
N LYS A 64 24.35 33.24 8.17
CA LYS A 64 25.56 33.76 8.82
C LYS A 64 26.76 32.82 8.70
N LYS A 65 26.51 31.53 8.47
CA LYS A 65 27.52 30.48 8.28
C LYS A 65 27.74 30.13 6.82
N CYS A 66 26.76 30.40 5.98
CA CYS A 66 26.79 29.98 4.59
C CYS A 66 27.86 30.75 3.81
N THR A 67 28.69 30.02 3.08
CA THR A 67 29.71 30.58 2.18
C THR A 67 29.28 30.58 0.73
N HIS A 68 28.04 30.18 0.42
CA HIS A 68 27.44 30.09 -0.90
C HIS A 68 28.28 29.22 -1.89
N CYS A 69 28.98 28.21 -1.37
CA CYS A 69 29.91 27.36 -2.13
C CYS A 69 29.24 26.42 -3.16
N GLY A 70 27.90 26.33 -3.17
CA GLY A 70 27.13 25.54 -4.14
C GLY A 70 27.05 24.03 -3.89
N LYS A 71 27.80 23.46 -2.95
CA LYS A 71 27.85 22.01 -2.72
C LYS A 71 26.50 21.38 -2.41
N CYS A 72 25.61 22.09 -1.71
CA CYS A 72 24.27 21.61 -1.40
C CYS A 72 23.39 21.46 -2.65
N ALA A 73 23.52 22.36 -3.62
CA ALA A 73 22.82 22.26 -4.90
C ALA A 73 23.43 21.16 -5.79
N GLU A 74 24.75 21.04 -5.81
CA GLU A 74 25.47 20.01 -6.58
C GLU A 74 25.09 18.58 -6.18
N VAL A 75 24.97 18.33 -4.86
CA VAL A 75 24.61 16.99 -4.34
C VAL A 75 23.14 16.64 -4.47
N CYS A 76 22.27 17.65 -4.67
CA CYS A 76 20.84 17.45 -4.69
C CYS A 76 20.36 16.78 -5.97
N GLN A 77 20.08 15.48 -5.93
CA GLN A 77 19.55 14.71 -7.08
C GLN A 77 18.14 15.12 -7.48
N PHE A 78 17.44 15.91 -6.65
CA PHE A 78 16.06 16.33 -6.85
C PHE A 78 15.93 17.80 -7.26
N ASN A 79 17.05 18.50 -7.40
CA ASN A 79 17.09 19.93 -7.71
C ASN A 79 16.28 20.80 -6.71
N ALA A 80 16.16 20.33 -5.47
CA ALA A 80 15.43 21.03 -4.42
C ALA A 80 16.21 22.21 -3.80
N LEU A 81 17.46 22.42 -4.23
CA LEU A 81 18.30 23.56 -3.84
C LEU A 81 18.95 24.18 -5.07
N ALA A 82 19.03 25.51 -5.10
CA ALA A 82 19.80 26.26 -6.07
C ALA A 82 20.58 27.36 -5.36
N VAL A 83 21.80 27.64 -5.82
CA VAL A 83 22.60 28.76 -5.29
C VAL A 83 22.75 29.80 -6.39
N ILE A 84 22.24 31.00 -6.14
CA ILE A 84 22.26 32.14 -7.08
C ILE A 84 22.96 33.31 -6.37
N LYS A 85 24.18 33.63 -6.85
CA LYS A 85 25.05 34.61 -6.19
C LYS A 85 25.24 34.26 -4.69
N ASP A 86 24.74 35.12 -3.83
CA ASP A 86 24.88 35.09 -2.37
C ASP A 86 23.57 34.58 -1.70
N GLN A 87 22.80 33.76 -2.39
CA GLN A 87 21.53 33.27 -1.89
C GLN A 87 21.34 31.79 -2.20
N VAL A 88 20.86 31.04 -1.22
CA VAL A 88 20.45 29.64 -1.40
C VAL A 88 18.93 29.57 -1.47
N LEU A 89 18.42 29.20 -2.61
CA LEU A 89 16.99 28.94 -2.83
C LEU A 89 16.70 27.48 -2.45
N ILE A 90 15.62 27.27 -1.70
CA ILE A 90 15.15 25.96 -1.30
C ILE A 90 13.74 25.77 -1.83
N PHE A 91 13.48 24.62 -2.45
CA PHE A 91 12.18 24.20 -2.97
C PHE A 91 11.69 23.00 -2.14
N PRO A 92 11.02 23.25 -0.99
CA PRO A 92 10.65 22.19 -0.06
C PRO A 92 9.65 21.20 -0.64
N GLU A 93 8.84 21.60 -1.65
CA GLU A 93 7.84 20.77 -2.29
C GLU A 93 8.44 19.59 -3.08
N ILE A 94 9.65 19.77 -3.62
CA ILE A 94 10.36 18.72 -4.36
C ILE A 94 11.52 18.11 -3.55
N CYS A 95 11.67 18.50 -2.29
CA CYS A 95 12.69 17.95 -1.39
C CYS A 95 12.27 16.56 -0.90
N HIS A 96 13.14 15.57 -1.08
CA HIS A 96 12.92 14.18 -0.65
C HIS A 96 13.40 13.88 0.78
N GLY A 97 13.87 14.88 1.53
CA GLY A 97 14.31 14.67 2.93
C GLY A 97 15.50 13.72 3.07
N CYS A 98 16.36 13.62 2.07
CA CYS A 98 17.47 12.63 2.06
C CYS A 98 18.67 13.01 2.92
N GLY A 99 18.77 14.25 3.43
CA GLY A 99 19.84 14.72 4.29
C GLY A 99 21.18 14.98 3.61
N GLY A 100 21.33 14.71 2.31
CA GLY A 100 22.60 14.83 1.58
C GLY A 100 23.21 16.23 1.64
N CYS A 101 22.40 17.27 1.51
CA CYS A 101 22.85 18.67 1.60
C CYS A 101 23.34 19.05 3.01
N THR A 102 22.70 18.53 4.05
CA THR A 102 23.11 18.73 5.46
C THR A 102 24.44 18.04 5.73
N LEU A 103 24.56 16.78 5.29
CA LEU A 103 25.76 15.95 5.52
C LEU A 103 26.99 16.53 4.82
N LEU A 104 26.85 17.06 3.61
CA LEU A 104 27.97 17.52 2.78
C LEU A 104 28.26 19.01 2.90
N CYS A 105 27.54 19.75 3.76
CA CYS A 105 27.81 21.16 4.00
C CYS A 105 29.14 21.37 4.75
N PRO A 106 30.18 21.96 4.12
CA PRO A 106 31.54 22.05 4.72
C PRO A 106 31.59 22.96 5.94
N VAL A 107 30.67 23.92 6.04
CA VAL A 107 30.59 24.90 7.14
C VAL A 107 29.40 24.63 8.08
N GLN A 108 28.69 23.49 7.91
CA GLN A 108 27.55 23.11 8.71
C GLN A 108 26.48 24.22 8.84
N ALA A 109 26.23 24.90 7.71
CA ALA A 109 25.23 25.96 7.63
C ALA A 109 23.82 25.44 7.39
N ILE A 110 23.65 24.14 7.08
CA ILE A 110 22.34 23.55 6.79
C ILE A 110 21.85 22.77 8.00
N ARG A 111 20.60 23.00 8.37
CA ARG A 111 19.86 22.25 9.38
C ARG A 111 18.59 21.68 8.75
N GLU A 112 18.00 20.69 9.36
CA GLU A 112 16.74 20.09 8.91
C GLU A 112 15.61 20.50 9.86
N THR A 113 14.47 20.87 9.26
CA THR A 113 13.24 21.16 9.98
C THR A 113 12.12 20.24 9.45
N PRO A 114 11.20 19.76 10.30
CA PRO A 114 10.12 18.91 9.86
C PRO A 114 9.12 19.72 9.01
N ARG A 115 8.76 19.18 7.83
CA ARG A 115 7.67 19.65 6.98
C ARG A 115 6.60 18.58 6.89
N GLU A 116 5.37 18.91 7.22
CA GLU A 116 4.25 17.97 7.14
C GLU A 116 3.88 17.72 5.68
N ILE A 117 3.75 16.42 5.33
CA ILE A 117 3.39 15.93 4.00
C ILE A 117 2.10 15.12 3.99
N GLY A 118 1.54 14.83 5.14
CA GLY A 118 0.35 14.03 5.31
C GLY A 118 0.12 13.66 6.76
N TYR A 119 -0.82 12.78 6.99
CA TYR A 119 -1.13 12.30 8.33
C TYR A 119 -1.66 10.86 8.31
N ILE A 120 -1.69 10.22 9.47
CA ILE A 120 -2.30 8.92 9.67
C ILE A 120 -3.47 9.10 10.62
N GLN A 121 -4.59 8.47 10.30
CA GLN A 121 -5.77 8.38 11.15
C GLN A 121 -5.96 6.95 11.63
N GLU A 122 -6.13 6.78 12.94
CA GLU A 122 -6.56 5.54 13.54
C GLU A 122 -8.05 5.61 13.84
N GLY A 123 -8.74 4.48 13.78
CA GLY A 123 -10.16 4.40 14.06
C GLY A 123 -10.60 3.00 14.44
N ASN A 124 -11.87 2.84 14.70
CA ASN A 124 -12.49 1.56 15.01
C ASN A 124 -13.87 1.43 14.35
N TYR A 125 -14.14 0.29 13.74
CA TYR A 125 -15.44 -0.06 13.23
C TYR A 125 -15.88 -1.40 13.80
N ASN A 126 -16.86 -1.41 14.69
CA ASN A 126 -17.44 -2.63 15.30
C ASN A 126 -16.39 -3.63 15.82
N GLY A 127 -15.29 -3.13 16.43
CA GLY A 127 -14.19 -3.96 16.92
C GLY A 127 -13.06 -4.22 15.91
N LEU A 128 -13.25 -3.89 14.65
CA LEU A 128 -12.20 -3.87 13.64
C LEU A 128 -11.29 -2.65 13.89
N SER A 129 -10.00 -2.88 14.09
CA SER A 129 -9.00 -1.80 14.14
C SER A 129 -8.76 -1.27 12.73
N PHE A 130 -8.94 0.03 12.53
CA PHE A 130 -8.77 0.69 11.25
C PHE A 130 -7.64 1.72 11.31
N VAL A 131 -6.83 1.78 10.27
CA VAL A 131 -5.78 2.79 10.08
C VAL A 131 -5.80 3.22 8.63
N GLN A 132 -5.65 4.51 8.38
CA GLN A 132 -5.43 5.04 7.02
C GLN A 132 -4.32 6.08 6.99
N GLY A 133 -3.50 6.03 5.96
CA GLY A 133 -2.59 7.11 5.60
C GLY A 133 -3.28 8.09 4.64
N VAL A 134 -3.00 9.38 4.80
CA VAL A 134 -3.50 10.43 3.90
C VAL A 134 -2.34 11.32 3.50
N LEU A 135 -2.06 11.40 2.22
CA LEU A 135 -1.08 12.31 1.64
C LEU A 135 -1.74 13.69 1.42
N ASN A 136 -1.05 14.76 1.78
CA ASN A 136 -1.55 16.12 1.52
C ASN A 136 -1.63 16.40 0.02
N VAL A 137 -2.62 17.15 -0.40
CA VAL A 137 -2.80 17.52 -1.81
C VAL A 137 -1.58 18.26 -2.34
N GLY A 138 -1.06 17.80 -3.48
CA GLY A 138 0.11 18.37 -4.13
C GLY A 138 1.45 17.80 -3.67
N GLU A 139 1.47 16.88 -2.70
CA GLU A 139 2.69 16.18 -2.28
C GLU A 139 3.07 15.06 -3.25
N PRO A 140 4.32 15.03 -3.73
CA PRO A 140 4.74 14.06 -4.75
C PRO A 140 5.17 12.70 -4.18
N MET A 141 5.25 12.54 -2.85
CA MET A 141 5.89 11.38 -2.23
C MET A 141 4.97 10.63 -1.24
N PRO A 142 4.20 9.64 -1.70
CA PRO A 142 3.35 8.82 -0.83
C PRO A 142 4.14 7.84 0.06
N THR A 143 5.31 7.38 -0.39
CA THR A 143 6.11 6.34 0.30
C THR A 143 6.41 6.63 1.78
N PRO A 144 6.79 7.86 2.21
CA PRO A 144 7.01 8.13 3.63
C PRO A 144 5.74 7.99 4.48
N VAL A 145 4.57 8.33 3.93
CA VAL A 145 3.29 8.18 4.62
C VAL A 145 2.97 6.70 4.80
N ILE A 146 3.09 5.88 3.74
CA ILE A 146 2.89 4.42 3.79
C ILE A 146 3.84 3.77 4.80
N ARG A 147 5.11 4.18 4.81
CA ARG A 147 6.11 3.66 5.75
C ARG A 147 5.73 3.98 7.19
N ARG A 148 5.32 5.20 7.46
CA ARG A 148 4.90 5.63 8.79
C ARG A 148 3.62 4.92 9.24
N GLU A 149 2.67 4.71 8.34
CA GLU A 149 1.45 3.94 8.59
C GLU A 149 1.80 2.49 9.00
N LYS A 150 2.70 1.85 8.30
CA LYS A 150 3.12 0.45 8.58
C LYS A 150 3.84 0.28 9.92
N GLU A 151 4.37 1.34 10.52
CA GLU A 151 4.89 1.28 11.90
C GLU A 151 3.77 1.01 12.93
N LEU A 152 2.51 1.24 12.57
CA LEU A 152 1.34 0.98 13.42
C LEU A 152 0.77 -0.44 13.28
N ILE A 153 1.44 -1.31 12.53
CA ILE A 153 1.05 -2.72 12.37
C ILE A 153 1.05 -3.43 13.73
N ASN A 154 -0.11 -3.97 14.10
CA ASN A 154 -0.25 -4.79 15.30
C ASN A 154 0.03 -6.26 14.98
N LYS A 155 1.22 -6.73 15.35
CA LYS A 155 1.69 -8.11 15.10
C LYS A 155 0.84 -9.20 15.78
N ASN A 156 0.00 -8.83 16.76
CA ASN A 156 -0.90 -9.77 17.45
C ASN A 156 -2.24 -9.97 16.71
N LYS A 157 -2.43 -9.27 15.59
CA LYS A 157 -3.63 -9.35 14.76
C LYS A 157 -3.33 -9.94 13.39
N THR A 158 -4.37 -10.38 12.71
CA THR A 158 -4.31 -10.50 11.25
C THR A 158 -4.41 -9.09 10.66
N VAL A 159 -3.45 -8.71 9.82
CA VAL A 159 -3.37 -7.38 9.21
C VAL A 159 -3.68 -7.50 7.73
N ILE A 160 -4.64 -6.73 7.25
CA ILE A 160 -4.99 -6.61 5.84
C ILE A 160 -4.56 -5.21 5.38
N LEU A 161 -3.68 -5.15 4.37
CA LEU A 161 -3.21 -3.91 3.78
C LEU A 161 -3.91 -3.73 2.42
N ASP A 162 -4.76 -2.71 2.26
CA ASP A 162 -5.28 -2.31 0.96
C ASP A 162 -4.26 -1.39 0.30
N CYS A 163 -3.54 -1.87 -0.72
CA CYS A 163 -2.44 -1.15 -1.33
C CYS A 163 -2.90 -0.31 -2.52
N SER A 164 -2.14 0.73 -2.88
CA SER A 164 -2.35 1.49 -4.11
C SER A 164 -2.32 0.58 -5.35
N PRO A 165 -2.98 0.95 -6.45
CA PRO A 165 -2.93 0.20 -7.71
C PRO A 165 -1.59 0.38 -8.44
N GLY A 166 -1.26 -0.57 -9.31
CA GLY A 166 -0.07 -0.52 -10.16
C GLY A 166 1.13 -1.28 -9.61
N THR A 167 2.32 -0.89 -10.05
CA THR A 167 3.61 -1.54 -9.71
C THR A 167 4.69 -0.54 -9.33
N SER A 168 4.30 0.67 -8.95
CA SER A 168 5.18 1.79 -8.58
C SER A 168 5.72 1.69 -7.15
N CYS A 169 6.60 2.63 -6.78
CA CYS A 169 7.22 2.66 -5.44
C CYS A 169 6.22 2.60 -4.27
N PRO A 170 5.08 3.30 -4.29
CA PRO A 170 4.06 3.17 -3.23
C PRO A 170 3.56 1.74 -3.05
N VAL A 171 3.26 1.04 -4.16
CA VAL A 171 2.79 -0.35 -4.09
C VAL A 171 3.86 -1.26 -3.52
N ILE A 172 5.11 -1.10 -3.98
CA ILE A 172 6.26 -1.88 -3.47
C ILE A 172 6.43 -1.65 -1.96
N GLU A 173 6.33 -0.41 -1.49
CA GLU A 173 6.41 -0.10 -0.06
C GLU A 173 5.21 -0.70 0.70
N GLY A 174 4.00 -0.64 0.14
CA GLY A 174 2.79 -1.23 0.71
C GLY A 174 2.92 -2.73 0.94
N ILE A 175 3.32 -3.48 -0.10
CA ILE A 175 3.39 -4.95 -0.04
C ILE A 175 4.65 -5.50 0.64
N ARG A 176 5.73 -4.72 0.74
CA ARG A 176 7.00 -5.16 1.32
C ARG A 176 6.81 -5.62 2.77
N GLY A 177 7.37 -6.78 3.11
CA GLY A 177 7.29 -7.34 4.47
C GLY A 177 5.95 -7.98 4.82
N SER A 178 5.06 -8.18 3.84
CA SER A 178 3.87 -9.01 4.01
C SER A 178 4.21 -10.49 4.00
N ASP A 179 3.42 -11.28 4.73
CA ASP A 179 3.53 -12.74 4.73
C ASP A 179 2.91 -13.33 3.45
N PHE A 180 1.97 -12.59 2.84
CA PHE A 180 1.28 -13.00 1.61
C PHE A 180 0.83 -11.77 0.80
N CYS A 181 0.99 -11.83 -0.53
CA CYS A 181 0.48 -10.86 -1.47
C CYS A 181 -0.72 -11.43 -2.24
N LEU A 182 -1.92 -10.91 -1.96
CA LEU A 182 -3.15 -11.23 -2.66
C LEU A 182 -3.29 -10.32 -3.88
N LEU A 183 -3.12 -10.88 -5.08
CA LEU A 183 -3.23 -10.13 -6.34
C LEU A 183 -4.66 -10.19 -6.84
N VAL A 184 -5.36 -9.06 -6.82
CA VAL A 184 -6.73 -8.94 -7.30
C VAL A 184 -6.74 -8.48 -8.75
N THR A 185 -7.41 -9.23 -9.61
CA THR A 185 -7.51 -8.94 -11.05
C THR A 185 -8.91 -9.22 -11.58
N GLU A 186 -9.21 -8.73 -12.78
CA GLU A 186 -10.42 -9.04 -13.53
C GLU A 186 -10.11 -10.03 -14.63
N ASN A 187 -11.07 -10.89 -14.96
CA ASN A 187 -10.94 -11.87 -16.03
C ASN A 187 -11.13 -11.23 -17.43
N THR A 188 -10.22 -10.31 -17.78
CA THR A 188 -10.20 -9.59 -19.06
C THR A 188 -8.78 -9.61 -19.64
N PRO A 189 -8.59 -9.41 -20.97
CA PRO A 189 -7.24 -9.32 -21.55
C PRO A 189 -6.36 -8.25 -20.91
N PHE A 190 -6.90 -7.08 -20.58
CA PHE A 190 -6.17 -6.02 -19.87
C PHE A 190 -5.82 -6.45 -18.45
N GLY A 191 -6.78 -7.11 -17.74
CA GLY A 191 -6.55 -7.65 -16.40
C GLY A 191 -5.43 -8.69 -16.36
N LEU A 192 -5.27 -9.49 -17.41
CA LEU A 192 -4.16 -10.45 -17.53
C LEU A 192 -2.81 -9.72 -17.65
N ASN A 193 -2.69 -8.75 -18.56
CA ASN A 193 -1.45 -8.00 -18.74
C ASN A 193 -1.01 -7.30 -17.44
N ASP A 194 -1.95 -6.66 -16.74
CA ASP A 194 -1.67 -5.98 -15.48
C ASP A 194 -1.33 -6.96 -14.36
N LEU A 195 -1.93 -8.16 -14.37
CA LEU A 195 -1.59 -9.23 -13.45
C LEU A 195 -0.15 -9.72 -13.66
N GLU A 196 0.30 -9.86 -14.91
CA GLU A 196 1.67 -10.28 -15.23
C GLU A 196 2.70 -9.36 -14.58
N LEU A 197 2.50 -8.04 -14.70
CA LEU A 197 3.37 -7.04 -14.09
C LEU A 197 3.34 -7.12 -12.55
N ALA A 198 2.15 -7.27 -11.96
CA ALA A 198 2.00 -7.39 -10.50
C ALA A 198 2.63 -8.69 -9.95
N VAL A 199 2.56 -9.78 -10.70
CA VAL A 199 3.22 -11.05 -10.38
C VAL A 199 4.73 -10.89 -10.39
N GLU A 200 5.31 -10.27 -11.41
CA GLU A 200 6.75 -10.03 -11.49
C GLU A 200 7.25 -9.15 -10.34
N MET A 201 6.48 -8.11 -9.97
CA MET A 201 6.78 -7.26 -8.81
C MET A 201 6.80 -8.09 -7.51
N ALA A 202 5.74 -8.87 -7.23
CA ALA A 202 5.67 -9.70 -6.03
C ALA A 202 6.76 -10.80 -6.01
N LYS A 203 7.13 -11.32 -7.19
CA LYS A 203 8.20 -12.30 -7.37
C LYS A 203 9.58 -11.71 -7.08
N ALA A 204 9.84 -10.51 -7.59
CA ALA A 204 11.10 -9.78 -7.32
C ALA A 204 11.29 -9.48 -5.83
N LEU A 205 10.20 -9.29 -5.08
CA LEU A 205 10.23 -9.12 -3.63
C LEU A 205 10.25 -10.45 -2.84
N GLY A 206 10.24 -11.59 -3.52
CA GLY A 206 10.23 -12.90 -2.89
C GLY A 206 8.96 -13.24 -2.10
N LEU A 207 7.85 -12.53 -2.33
CA LEU A 207 6.62 -12.71 -1.57
C LEU A 207 5.83 -13.95 -2.01
N PRO A 208 5.30 -14.76 -1.06
CA PRO A 208 4.23 -15.70 -1.34
C PRO A 208 3.04 -14.96 -1.92
N ARG A 209 2.43 -15.50 -2.95
CA ARG A 209 1.35 -14.82 -3.65
C ARG A 209 0.27 -15.77 -4.14
N GLY A 210 -0.92 -15.23 -4.36
CA GLY A 210 -2.03 -15.93 -5.01
C GLY A 210 -2.96 -14.92 -5.66
N VAL A 211 -3.76 -15.40 -6.59
CA VAL A 211 -4.65 -14.57 -7.40
C VAL A 211 -6.09 -14.71 -6.91
N PHE A 212 -6.75 -13.57 -6.77
CA PHE A 212 -8.19 -13.46 -6.62
C PHE A 212 -8.79 -12.87 -7.90
N ILE A 213 -9.73 -13.58 -8.51
CA ILE A 213 -10.35 -13.17 -9.76
C ILE A 213 -11.68 -12.50 -9.46
N ASN A 214 -11.78 -11.21 -9.72
CA ASN A 214 -13.05 -10.49 -9.70
C ASN A 214 -13.71 -10.58 -11.08
N ARG A 215 -15.06 -10.58 -11.11
CA ARG A 215 -15.86 -10.70 -12.35
C ARG A 215 -15.41 -11.91 -13.20
N GLU A 216 -15.32 -13.07 -12.56
CA GLU A 216 -14.73 -14.28 -13.12
C GLU A 216 -15.34 -14.72 -14.44
N ASP A 217 -16.66 -14.57 -14.58
CA ASP A 217 -17.48 -15.03 -15.70
C ASP A 217 -17.38 -14.18 -16.98
N LEU A 218 -16.60 -13.08 -16.97
CA LEU A 218 -16.45 -12.20 -18.13
C LEU A 218 -15.33 -12.60 -19.11
N GLY A 219 -14.48 -13.59 -18.80
CA GLY A 219 -13.25 -13.85 -19.53
C GLY A 219 -13.23 -15.12 -20.38
N ASP A 220 -12.13 -15.28 -21.14
CA ASP A 220 -11.90 -16.36 -22.12
C ASP A 220 -11.03 -17.52 -21.57
N GLY A 221 -10.72 -17.54 -20.28
CA GLY A 221 -9.93 -18.59 -19.64
C GLY A 221 -8.40 -18.38 -19.67
N LYS A 222 -7.87 -17.43 -20.43
CA LYS A 222 -6.42 -17.18 -20.56
C LYS A 222 -5.76 -16.83 -19.23
N LEU A 223 -6.45 -16.09 -18.36
CA LEU A 223 -5.96 -15.73 -17.03
C LEU A 223 -5.73 -17.00 -16.18
N ARG A 224 -6.65 -17.96 -16.22
CA ARG A 224 -6.50 -19.24 -15.51
C ARG A 224 -5.37 -20.08 -16.09
N GLU A 225 -5.18 -20.05 -17.42
CA GLU A 225 -4.07 -20.73 -18.11
C GLU A 225 -2.72 -20.11 -17.70
N TYR A 226 -2.63 -18.79 -17.66
CA TYR A 226 -1.45 -18.07 -17.16
C TYR A 226 -1.12 -18.47 -15.72
N CYS A 227 -2.08 -18.42 -14.81
CA CYS A 227 -1.87 -18.82 -13.42
C CYS A 227 -1.37 -20.26 -13.28
N ARG A 228 -1.87 -21.18 -14.12
CA ARG A 228 -1.44 -22.57 -14.14
C ARG A 228 0.01 -22.69 -14.65
N ARG A 229 0.36 -22.01 -15.73
CA ARG A 229 1.70 -22.00 -16.31
C ARG A 229 2.75 -21.45 -15.33
N GLU A 230 2.41 -20.39 -14.61
CA GLU A 230 3.30 -19.74 -13.64
C GLU A 230 3.25 -20.38 -12.24
N ASN A 231 2.48 -21.46 -12.05
CA ASN A 231 2.25 -22.13 -10.76
C ASN A 231 1.75 -21.17 -9.67
N ILE A 232 0.87 -20.24 -10.02
CA ILE A 232 0.27 -19.28 -9.08
C ILE A 232 -1.11 -19.79 -8.65
N PRO A 233 -1.36 -20.02 -7.36
CA PRO A 233 -2.65 -20.50 -6.89
C PRO A 233 -3.74 -19.44 -7.09
N ILE A 234 -4.88 -19.84 -7.64
CA ILE A 234 -6.11 -19.03 -7.60
C ILE A 234 -6.81 -19.34 -6.27
N VAL A 235 -6.75 -18.37 -5.37
CA VAL A 235 -7.23 -18.54 -3.99
C VAL A 235 -8.71 -18.22 -3.81
N GLY A 236 -9.31 -17.48 -4.74
CA GLY A 236 -10.74 -17.16 -4.73
C GLY A 236 -11.19 -16.45 -5.99
N SER A 237 -12.50 -16.29 -6.12
CA SER A 237 -13.11 -15.51 -7.21
C SER A 237 -14.49 -15.01 -6.84
N LEU A 238 -14.89 -13.88 -7.40
CA LEU A 238 -16.25 -13.34 -7.35
C LEU A 238 -16.85 -13.33 -8.74
N PRO A 239 -18.15 -13.70 -8.90
CA PRO A 239 -18.86 -13.57 -10.17
C PRO A 239 -19.12 -12.09 -10.50
N HIS A 240 -19.49 -11.83 -11.75
CA HIS A 240 -20.06 -10.56 -12.14
C HIS A 240 -21.53 -10.52 -11.70
N ASP A 241 -21.78 -10.08 -10.47
CA ASP A 241 -23.12 -9.95 -9.90
C ASP A 241 -23.50 -8.47 -9.79
N ARG A 242 -24.56 -8.07 -10.47
CA ARG A 242 -25.07 -6.71 -10.44
C ARG A 242 -25.39 -6.22 -9.02
N ARG A 243 -25.84 -7.12 -8.14
CA ARG A 243 -26.12 -6.79 -6.73
C ARG A 243 -24.88 -6.32 -6.00
N ILE A 244 -23.71 -6.91 -6.29
CA ILE A 244 -22.41 -6.46 -5.74
C ILE A 244 -22.12 -5.03 -6.16
N ALA A 245 -22.34 -4.70 -7.45
CA ALA A 245 -22.12 -3.35 -7.95
C ALA A 245 -23.11 -2.34 -7.33
N GLU A 246 -24.36 -2.71 -7.15
CA GLU A 246 -25.37 -1.89 -6.49
C GLU A 246 -25.05 -1.63 -5.02
N VAL A 247 -24.59 -2.65 -4.27
CA VAL A 247 -24.13 -2.49 -2.88
C VAL A 247 -22.92 -1.55 -2.83
N TYR A 248 -21.91 -1.79 -3.65
CA TYR A 248 -20.69 -0.98 -3.70
C TYR A 248 -20.98 0.50 -4.04
N SER A 249 -21.85 0.77 -5.03
CA SER A 249 -22.16 2.13 -5.51
C SER A 249 -22.79 3.04 -4.46
N ARG A 250 -23.41 2.48 -3.42
CA ARG A 250 -23.98 3.23 -2.29
C ARG A 250 -23.14 3.18 -1.01
N GLY A 251 -21.89 2.70 -1.11
CA GLY A 251 -21.00 2.58 0.04
C GLY A 251 -21.33 1.42 0.96
N GLY A 252 -22.11 0.42 0.48
CA GLY A 252 -22.48 -0.76 1.25
C GLY A 252 -21.37 -1.81 1.33
N ILE A 253 -21.51 -2.72 2.28
CA ILE A 253 -20.57 -3.81 2.55
C ILE A 253 -21.16 -5.13 2.06
N ILE A 254 -20.48 -5.81 1.12
CA ILE A 254 -21.02 -7.00 0.44
C ILE A 254 -21.42 -8.09 1.43
N ILE A 255 -20.56 -8.45 2.37
CA ILE A 255 -20.84 -9.56 3.29
C ILE A 255 -21.91 -9.25 4.36
N GLU A 256 -22.28 -7.99 4.53
CA GLU A 256 -23.35 -7.56 5.42
C GLU A 256 -24.70 -7.58 4.67
N GLU A 257 -24.74 -7.05 3.44
CA GLU A 257 -25.96 -6.96 2.65
C GLU A 257 -26.22 -8.22 1.80
N LEU A 258 -25.17 -8.93 1.41
CA LEU A 258 -25.23 -10.20 0.66
C LEU A 258 -24.46 -11.30 1.41
N PRO A 259 -24.98 -11.81 2.55
CA PRO A 259 -24.27 -12.77 3.41
C PRO A 259 -23.85 -14.06 2.71
N VAL A 260 -24.45 -14.39 1.58
CA VAL A 260 -24.11 -15.54 0.73
C VAL A 260 -22.64 -15.54 0.28
N TYR A 261 -21.99 -14.38 0.24
CA TYR A 261 -20.59 -14.26 -0.13
C TYR A 261 -19.61 -14.41 1.06
N ARG A 262 -20.06 -14.37 2.31
CA ARG A 262 -19.20 -14.53 3.49
C ARG A 262 -18.39 -15.85 3.49
N PRO A 263 -18.95 -17.04 3.17
CA PRO A 263 -18.18 -18.28 3.10
C PRO A 263 -17.05 -18.25 2.09
N LEU A 264 -17.18 -17.46 1.01
CA LEU A 264 -16.14 -17.30 -0.01
C LEU A 264 -14.90 -16.61 0.61
N PHE A 265 -15.10 -15.54 1.37
CA PHE A 265 -13.98 -14.83 2.04
C PHE A 265 -13.36 -15.64 3.18
N LEU A 266 -14.14 -16.47 3.89
CA LEU A 266 -13.59 -17.44 4.85
C LEU A 266 -12.68 -18.46 4.14
N SER A 267 -13.15 -19.07 3.06
CA SER A 267 -12.37 -20.02 2.26
C SER A 267 -11.11 -19.38 1.65
N LEU A 268 -11.20 -18.12 1.21
CA LEU A 268 -10.05 -17.35 0.75
C LEU A 268 -8.98 -17.26 1.83
N PHE A 269 -9.37 -16.88 3.05
CA PHE A 269 -8.44 -16.77 4.17
C PHE A 269 -7.79 -18.11 4.54
N GLU A 270 -8.56 -19.19 4.61
CA GLU A 270 -8.05 -20.55 4.89
C GLU A 270 -7.01 -21.00 3.85
N LYS A 271 -7.24 -20.72 2.57
CA LYS A 271 -6.28 -21.03 1.51
C LYS A 271 -4.98 -20.24 1.67
N ILE A 272 -5.09 -18.94 1.96
CA ILE A 272 -3.93 -18.08 2.23
C ILE A 272 -3.13 -18.63 3.42
N GLN A 273 -3.80 -18.94 4.54
CA GLN A 273 -3.13 -19.52 5.71
C GLN A 273 -2.37 -20.82 5.39
N LYS A 274 -2.98 -21.72 4.63
CA LYS A 274 -2.33 -22.98 4.22
C LYS A 274 -1.06 -22.72 3.42
N ILE A 275 -1.07 -21.75 2.50
CA ILE A 275 0.10 -21.40 1.68
C ILE A 275 1.21 -20.83 2.56
N VAL A 276 0.91 -19.89 3.44
CA VAL A 276 1.88 -19.26 4.35
C VAL A 276 2.51 -20.30 5.27
N LEU A 277 1.70 -21.16 5.90
CA LEU A 277 2.19 -22.18 6.83
C LEU A 277 3.05 -23.24 6.14
N SER A 278 2.69 -23.65 4.92
CA SER A 278 3.49 -24.64 4.16
C SER A 278 4.86 -24.11 3.80
N ARG A 279 4.96 -22.82 3.48
CA ARG A 279 6.23 -22.16 3.18
C ARG A 279 7.13 -22.07 4.41
N SER A 280 6.59 -21.65 5.55
CA SER A 280 7.35 -21.53 6.81
C SER A 280 7.96 -22.88 7.22
N LYS A 281 7.25 -24.00 7.03
CA LYS A 281 7.78 -25.35 7.27
C LYS A 281 8.96 -25.67 6.35
N ASN A 282 8.80 -25.43 5.05
CA ASN A 282 9.86 -25.71 4.05
C ASN A 282 11.10 -24.84 4.26
N GLU A 283 10.96 -23.60 4.74
CA GLU A 283 12.08 -22.72 5.06
C GLU A 283 12.82 -23.19 6.33
N LEU A 284 12.10 -23.69 7.33
CA LEU A 284 12.70 -24.29 8.55
C LEU A 284 13.49 -25.57 8.23
N GLU A 285 12.92 -26.44 7.38
CA GLU A 285 13.57 -27.70 6.95
C GLU A 285 14.82 -27.47 6.09
N ARG A 286 14.92 -26.34 5.40
CA ARG A 286 16.12 -25.97 4.61
C ARG A 286 17.21 -25.29 5.45
N ALA A 287 16.86 -24.78 6.62
CA ALA A 287 17.78 -24.10 7.53
C ALA A 287 18.42 -25.07 8.56
N LEU A 288 17.91 -26.29 8.65
CA LEU A 288 18.45 -27.43 9.40
C LEU A 288 19.31 -28.32 8.53
#